data_3602641426348e637ad5c7fc3956239b
#
_entry.id   3602641426348e637ad5c7fc3956239b
#
_cell.length_a   1.000
_cell.length_b   1.000
_cell.length_c   1.000
_cell.angle_alpha   90.00
_cell.angle_beta   90.00
_cell.angle_gamma   90.00
#
_symmetry.space_group_name_H-M   'P 1'
#
loop_
_entity.id
_entity.type
_entity.pdbx_description
1 polymer ?
#
loop_
_entity_poly.entity_id
_entity_poly.type
_entity_poly.pdbx_seq_one_letter_code
_entity_poly.pdbx_strand_id
1 'polypeptide(L)'
;MRTSRVIASLIRSLMLGSAAPATAAVMLTTLVGCKDESQPEYWVDKLSEPSWRGRAVVRLQQFFEDALTKANKDMKAPEVQDLINKSVEPLTNLYKDSYSDLDTKTRVGLIKLLADFRDKRTEPALKKAFEEFAKSPRTSKDDADIKWAARANQELKLDSLADPMLQAFLKMKTSTMLGGIVYRDLNEAMVAVSAKSWAGPLSGVLEKPMTPPTSKDKEVADDYRDQLFWQTTAAEVLGRIGDPSAVPALTKVMVDPGKADVQTTALLALVKLGKPAADAATKLLKGEDTALIDFYKSRVKELSGAEPKNSPHVATAALILGTIGRADALPALISALQSEKDDGNKAVIARELSKIPATPESVAAFKSVYESLSPDAEIPPGGKALDQLTEAAGAFRDPGMIDWLLTQAANAKGDADDRKALQAAIALTVLKLAKPSQMAQAKEAINKYGTDVEKALYAQAEAVVKECGEKADCYVNALQKSDYQDQKNQFAGIKAGYMVAILGNEGTRDQLIAGLDKVTNASLRYVAAQAIDKLTPKGSKEVSAKLNDIVQKNAKSADRDKAAGDAPLKQVMYRLDGRTG
;
A
#
# COMPACT_ATOMS: atom_id res chain seq x y z
N MET A 1 -41.60 2.61 44.97
CA MET A 1 -42.59 1.82 45.80
C MET A 1 -41.88 0.52 46.16
N ARG A 2 -41.53 0.46 47.43
CA ARG A 2 -41.93 -0.55 48.45
C ARG A 2 -41.41 -1.95 48.11
N THR A 3 -40.72 -2.71 48.91
CA THR A 3 -40.42 -2.76 50.35
C THR A 3 -39.47 -3.92 50.54
N SER A 4 -38.44 -3.80 51.24
CA SER A 4 -38.16 -4.09 52.66
C SER A 4 -37.82 -5.53 52.93
N ARG A 5 -36.61 -5.73 53.44
CA ARG A 5 -36.24 -5.97 54.83
C ARG A 5 -36.66 -7.31 55.39
N VAL A 6 -35.71 -7.95 56.02
CA VAL A 6 -35.48 -8.41 57.38
C VAL A 6 -35.36 -9.92 57.35
N ILE A 7 -34.36 -10.60 57.91
CA ILE A 7 -34.15 -10.79 59.32
C ILE A 7 -32.73 -11.30 59.60
N ALA A 8 -32.09 -10.67 60.58
CA ALA A 8 -30.94 -11.16 61.27
C ALA A 8 -31.46 -11.89 62.56
N SER A 9 -30.61 -12.73 63.13
CA SER A 9 -30.55 -12.98 64.56
C SER A 9 -30.90 -14.38 65.08
N LEU A 10 -30.07 -14.77 65.99
CA LEU A 10 -30.18 -15.64 67.15
C LEU A 10 -29.49 -17.00 66.95
N ILE A 11 -28.65 -17.53 67.82
CA ILE A 11 -28.48 -17.33 69.30
C ILE A 11 -27.12 -17.82 69.70
N ARG A 12 -26.60 -17.18 70.71
CA ARG A 12 -25.54 -17.56 71.64
C ARG A 12 -25.90 -18.76 72.55
N SER A 13 -24.81 -19.40 73.01
CA SER A 13 -24.62 -20.03 74.30
C SER A 13 -24.90 -21.54 74.43
N LEU A 14 -23.90 -22.30 74.73
CA LEU A 14 -23.67 -22.69 76.16
C LEU A 14 -22.31 -23.37 76.33
N MET A 15 -21.62 -22.94 77.37
CA MET A 15 -20.36 -23.46 77.88
C MET A 15 -20.57 -24.72 78.80
N LEU A 16 -19.39 -25.30 79.10
CA LEU A 16 -19.05 -26.22 80.25
C LEU A 16 -19.05 -27.70 79.83
N GLY A 17 -17.96 -28.39 79.83
CA GLY A 17 -16.82 -28.50 80.70
C GLY A 17 -16.48 -29.95 80.86
N SER A 18 -15.24 -30.31 80.63
CA SER A 18 -14.50 -31.23 81.57
C SER A 18 -13.19 -31.70 80.87
N ALA A 19 -12.15 -31.64 81.65
CA ALA A 19 -10.78 -31.92 81.28
C ALA A 19 -10.43 -33.40 81.29
N ALA A 20 -9.47 -33.81 80.49
CA ALA A 20 -8.23 -34.54 80.75
C ALA A 20 -7.73 -35.34 79.52
N PRO A 21 -6.51 -35.92 79.40
CA PRO A 21 -5.43 -35.27 78.72
C PRO A 21 -4.82 -36.13 77.58
N ALA A 22 -4.06 -35.43 76.74
CA ALA A 22 -2.89 -35.84 76.03
C ALA A 22 -2.83 -37.14 75.21
N THR A 23 -2.83 -37.00 73.89
CA THR A 23 -1.80 -37.63 73.08
C THR A 23 -1.61 -36.74 71.83
N ALA A 24 -0.42 -36.16 71.74
CA ALA A 24 -0.02 -35.36 70.60
C ALA A 24 0.25 -36.28 69.38
N ALA A 25 -0.71 -36.33 68.48
CA ALA A 25 -0.48 -36.77 67.12
C ALA A 25 -0.35 -35.48 66.26
N VAL A 26 0.89 -35.07 65.95
CA VAL A 26 1.20 -34.06 64.95
C VAL A 26 0.76 -34.64 63.63
N MET A 27 -0.47 -34.44 63.21
CA MET A 27 -0.85 -34.49 61.81
C MET A 27 -0.35 -33.20 61.21
N LEU A 28 0.78 -33.29 60.49
CA LEU A 28 1.10 -32.34 59.46
C LEU A 28 0.01 -32.47 58.37
N THR A 29 -1.10 -31.78 58.55
CA THR A 29 -1.96 -31.45 57.44
C THR A 29 -1.18 -30.46 56.56
N THR A 30 -0.56 -30.99 55.52
CA THR A 30 -0.21 -30.16 54.36
C THR A 30 -1.48 -29.43 53.95
N LEU A 31 -1.55 -28.15 54.28
CA LEU A 31 -2.49 -27.20 53.70
C LEU A 31 -2.18 -27.17 52.22
N VAL A 32 -2.73 -28.09 51.44
CA VAL A 32 -2.95 -27.88 50.03
C VAL A 32 -3.95 -26.74 49.99
N GLY A 33 -3.44 -25.51 49.92
CA GLY A 33 -4.27 -24.34 49.75
C GLY A 33 -5.11 -24.57 48.49
N CYS A 34 -6.43 -24.64 48.66
CA CYS A 34 -7.35 -24.62 47.54
C CYS A 34 -7.03 -23.35 46.77
N LYS A 35 -6.37 -23.48 45.59
CA LYS A 35 -6.13 -22.34 44.73
C LYS A 35 -7.49 -21.78 44.35
N ASP A 36 -7.67 -20.49 44.57
CA ASP A 36 -8.91 -19.76 44.33
C ASP A 36 -9.13 -19.59 42.82
N GLU A 37 -10.30 -19.94 42.31
CA GLU A 37 -10.71 -19.72 40.91
C GLU A 37 -10.66 -18.25 40.50
N SER A 38 -10.59 -17.31 41.45
CA SER A 38 -10.41 -15.88 41.18
C SER A 38 -8.96 -15.51 40.83
N GLN A 39 -8.01 -16.45 40.91
CA GLN A 39 -6.60 -16.22 40.62
C GLN A 39 -6.18 -16.86 39.30
N PRO A 40 -5.36 -16.16 38.48
CA PRO A 40 -4.88 -16.69 37.20
C PRO A 40 -4.13 -18.03 37.35
N GLU A 41 -3.37 -18.22 38.44
CA GLU A 41 -2.57 -19.41 38.72
C GLU A 41 -3.40 -20.68 38.79
N TYR A 42 -4.61 -20.60 39.33
CA TYR A 42 -5.55 -21.74 39.36
C TYR A 42 -5.83 -22.22 37.93
N TRP A 43 -6.07 -21.29 37.01
CA TRP A 43 -6.40 -21.60 35.61
C TRP A 43 -5.18 -22.02 34.79
N VAL A 44 -4.00 -21.51 35.11
CA VAL A 44 -2.73 -22.02 34.52
C VAL A 44 -2.52 -23.48 34.88
N ASP A 45 -2.74 -23.90 36.14
CA ASP A 45 -2.64 -25.30 36.52
C ASP A 45 -3.67 -26.18 35.79
N LYS A 46 -4.89 -25.67 35.59
CA LYS A 46 -5.97 -26.37 34.86
C LYS A 46 -5.69 -26.62 33.38
N LEU A 47 -4.70 -25.97 32.79
CA LEU A 47 -4.26 -26.26 31.42
C LEU A 47 -3.71 -27.68 31.26
N SER A 48 -3.20 -28.29 32.33
CA SER A 48 -2.72 -29.67 32.32
C SER A 48 -3.86 -30.71 32.24
N GLU A 49 -5.09 -30.34 32.62
CA GLU A 49 -6.25 -31.22 32.65
C GLU A 49 -7.07 -31.11 31.35
N PRO A 50 -7.13 -32.14 30.47
CA PRO A 50 -7.77 -32.04 29.14
C PRO A 50 -9.22 -31.52 29.20
N SER A 51 -10.01 -31.93 30.16
CA SER A 51 -11.42 -31.52 30.32
C SER A 51 -11.60 -30.04 30.70
N TRP A 52 -10.56 -29.41 31.25
CA TRP A 52 -10.59 -28.03 31.71
C TRP A 52 -9.91 -27.04 30.75
N ARG A 53 -9.12 -27.52 29.80
CA ARG A 53 -8.31 -26.68 28.89
C ARG A 53 -9.10 -25.53 28.23
N GLY A 54 -10.26 -25.85 27.65
CA GLY A 54 -11.10 -24.85 26.99
C GLY A 54 -11.60 -23.77 27.95
N ARG A 55 -12.05 -24.17 29.16
CA ARG A 55 -12.50 -23.22 30.17
C ARG A 55 -11.33 -22.39 30.71
N ALA A 56 -10.18 -23.01 30.92
CA ALA A 56 -8.99 -22.34 31.42
C ALA A 56 -8.50 -21.25 30.44
N VAL A 57 -8.44 -21.54 29.12
CA VAL A 57 -8.09 -20.57 28.10
C VAL A 57 -9.04 -19.38 28.11
N VAL A 58 -10.36 -19.62 28.16
CA VAL A 58 -11.37 -18.54 28.21
C VAL A 58 -11.19 -17.67 29.44
N ARG A 59 -10.94 -18.29 30.63
CA ARG A 59 -10.75 -17.53 31.87
C ARG A 59 -9.46 -16.71 31.86
N LEU A 60 -8.35 -17.26 31.37
CA LEU A 60 -7.10 -16.53 31.24
C LEU A 60 -7.25 -15.36 30.25
N GLN A 61 -8.01 -15.52 29.17
CA GLN A 61 -8.34 -14.42 28.28
C GLN A 61 -9.13 -13.33 29.00
N GLN A 62 -10.13 -13.68 29.82
CA GLN A 62 -10.89 -12.71 30.62
C GLN A 62 -10.00 -11.94 31.61
N PHE A 63 -9.12 -12.64 32.33
CA PHE A 63 -8.16 -11.97 33.22
C PHE A 63 -7.26 -10.98 32.45
N PHE A 64 -6.80 -11.35 31.27
CA PHE A 64 -5.99 -10.47 30.45
C PHE A 64 -6.77 -9.22 29.97
N GLU A 65 -8.00 -9.42 29.50
CA GLU A 65 -8.87 -8.31 29.07
C GLU A 65 -9.21 -7.37 30.24
N ASP A 66 -9.47 -7.93 31.43
CA ASP A 66 -9.74 -7.16 32.65
C ASP A 66 -8.52 -6.36 33.12
N ALA A 67 -7.34 -7.00 33.16
CA ALA A 67 -6.08 -6.33 33.51
C ALA A 67 -5.76 -5.21 32.52
N LEU A 68 -5.89 -5.47 31.23
CA LEU A 68 -5.64 -4.49 30.18
C LEU A 68 -6.63 -3.31 30.23
N THR A 69 -7.89 -3.58 30.59
CA THR A 69 -8.91 -2.55 30.76
C THR A 69 -8.60 -1.66 31.97
N LYS A 70 -8.24 -2.26 33.10
CA LYS A 70 -7.81 -1.53 34.32
C LYS A 70 -6.58 -0.67 34.06
N ALA A 71 -5.66 -1.17 33.25
CA ALA A 71 -4.45 -0.46 32.86
C ALA A 71 -4.65 0.57 31.70
N ASN A 72 -5.89 0.93 31.34
CA ASN A 72 -6.18 1.84 30.22
C ASN A 72 -5.51 1.41 28.90
N LYS A 73 -5.45 0.11 28.65
CA LYS A 73 -4.80 -0.52 27.48
C LYS A 73 -3.27 -0.39 27.43
N ASP A 74 -2.65 -0.09 28.57
CA ASP A 74 -1.20 -0.09 28.65
C ASP A 74 -0.67 -1.53 28.83
N MET A 75 -0.11 -2.08 27.75
CA MET A 75 0.51 -3.41 27.75
C MET A 75 1.72 -3.52 28.69
N LYS A 76 2.33 -2.40 29.10
CA LYS A 76 3.51 -2.38 29.97
C LYS A 76 3.15 -2.26 31.44
N ALA A 77 1.89 -2.11 31.78
CA ALA A 77 1.44 -2.03 33.17
C ALA A 77 1.83 -3.28 33.95
N PRO A 78 2.28 -3.15 35.20
CA PRO A 78 2.79 -4.27 36.02
C PRO A 78 1.80 -5.44 36.12
N GLU A 79 0.51 -5.17 36.30
CA GLU A 79 -0.55 -6.18 36.42
C GLU A 79 -0.77 -6.96 35.12
N VAL A 80 -0.61 -6.31 33.96
CA VAL A 80 -0.69 -6.96 32.65
C VAL A 80 0.54 -7.84 32.43
N GLN A 81 1.73 -7.32 32.76
CA GLN A 81 2.98 -8.06 32.61
C GLN A 81 3.10 -9.24 33.58
N ASP A 82 2.58 -9.12 34.80
CA ASP A 82 2.54 -10.22 35.76
C ASP A 82 1.70 -11.38 35.22
N LEU A 83 0.51 -11.10 34.71
CA LEU A 83 -0.36 -12.11 34.08
C LEU A 83 0.29 -12.78 32.87
N ILE A 84 0.91 -11.99 31.97
CA ILE A 84 1.65 -12.54 30.82
C ILE A 84 2.76 -13.47 31.32
N ASN A 85 3.57 -13.04 32.27
CA ASN A 85 4.68 -13.82 32.80
C ASN A 85 4.25 -15.15 33.41
N LYS A 86 3.08 -15.19 34.09
CA LYS A 86 2.52 -16.41 34.69
C LYS A 86 1.95 -17.38 33.65
N SER A 87 1.47 -16.86 32.51
CA SER A 87 0.64 -17.67 31.60
C SER A 87 1.27 -17.95 30.24
N VAL A 88 2.22 -17.13 29.76
CA VAL A 88 2.72 -17.23 28.38
C VAL A 88 3.39 -18.57 28.07
N GLU A 89 4.29 -19.05 28.95
CA GLU A 89 4.99 -20.32 28.72
C GLU A 89 4.08 -21.54 28.82
N PRO A 90 3.21 -21.67 29.86
CA PRO A 90 2.24 -22.76 29.93
C PRO A 90 1.30 -22.82 28.72
N LEU A 91 0.79 -21.67 28.26
CA LEU A 91 -0.07 -21.60 27.07
C LEU A 91 0.69 -21.94 25.80
N THR A 92 1.92 -21.44 25.64
CA THR A 92 2.79 -21.74 24.49
C THR A 92 3.09 -23.24 24.39
N ASN A 93 3.45 -23.87 25.52
CA ASN A 93 3.74 -25.30 25.59
C ASN A 93 2.47 -26.12 25.31
N LEU A 94 1.33 -25.74 25.87
CA LEU A 94 0.06 -26.40 25.60
C LEU A 94 -0.26 -26.40 24.09
N TYR A 95 -0.14 -25.25 23.44
CA TYR A 95 -0.40 -25.15 22.00
C TYR A 95 0.56 -26.01 21.19
N LYS A 96 1.86 -25.93 21.48
CA LYS A 96 2.91 -26.66 20.77
C LYS A 96 2.79 -28.19 20.94
N ASP A 97 2.61 -28.65 22.18
CA ASP A 97 2.76 -30.05 22.54
C ASP A 97 1.44 -30.83 22.43
N SER A 98 0.29 -30.17 22.57
CA SER A 98 -1.04 -30.79 22.51
C SER A 98 -1.89 -30.33 21.32
N TYR A 99 -1.29 -29.77 20.27
CA TYR A 99 -2.01 -29.18 19.12
C TYR A 99 -3.09 -30.09 18.55
N SER A 100 -2.80 -31.38 18.33
CA SER A 100 -3.72 -32.38 17.78
C SER A 100 -4.86 -32.77 18.73
N ASP A 101 -4.66 -32.59 20.03
CA ASP A 101 -5.60 -32.98 21.07
C ASP A 101 -6.56 -31.85 21.47
N LEU A 102 -6.28 -30.63 20.95
CA LEU A 102 -7.14 -29.47 21.19
C LEU A 102 -8.29 -29.43 20.19
N ASP A 103 -9.49 -29.22 20.68
CA ASP A 103 -10.61 -28.85 19.82
C ASP A 103 -10.36 -27.49 19.15
N THR A 104 -10.98 -27.26 17.99
CA THR A 104 -10.79 -26.04 17.18
C THR A 104 -11.03 -24.76 17.97
N LYS A 105 -12.06 -24.70 18.81
CA LYS A 105 -12.40 -23.48 19.57
C LYS A 105 -11.33 -23.17 20.62
N THR A 106 -10.90 -24.17 21.37
CA THR A 106 -9.83 -24.04 22.37
C THR A 106 -8.53 -23.64 21.71
N ARG A 107 -8.16 -24.28 20.61
CA ARG A 107 -6.93 -24.01 19.85
C ARG A 107 -6.90 -22.58 19.31
N VAL A 108 -7.97 -22.13 18.63
CA VAL A 108 -8.08 -20.76 18.10
C VAL A 108 -8.11 -19.72 19.21
N GLY A 109 -8.81 -19.98 20.31
CA GLY A 109 -8.83 -19.09 21.48
C GLY A 109 -7.44 -18.94 22.13
N LEU A 110 -6.70 -20.04 22.22
CA LEU A 110 -5.36 -20.08 22.78
C LEU A 110 -4.37 -19.28 21.93
N ILE A 111 -4.29 -19.54 20.63
CA ILE A 111 -3.36 -18.81 19.74
C ILE A 111 -3.74 -17.33 19.62
N LYS A 112 -5.02 -16.97 19.72
CA LYS A 112 -5.47 -15.60 19.82
C LYS A 112 -4.91 -14.91 21.06
N LEU A 113 -5.06 -15.54 22.23
CA LEU A 113 -4.54 -14.98 23.48
C LEU A 113 -3.02 -14.80 23.43
N LEU A 114 -2.29 -15.78 22.91
CA LEU A 114 -0.84 -15.67 22.69
C LEU A 114 -0.48 -14.53 21.75
N ALA A 115 -1.26 -14.31 20.69
CA ALA A 115 -1.06 -13.18 19.77
C ALA A 115 -1.31 -11.82 20.47
N ASP A 116 -2.33 -11.75 21.32
CA ASP A 116 -2.69 -10.54 22.07
C ASP A 116 -1.62 -10.17 23.12
N PHE A 117 -0.85 -11.14 23.63
CA PHE A 117 0.27 -10.91 24.56
C PHE A 117 1.44 -10.13 23.94
N ARG A 118 1.65 -10.23 22.63
CA ARG A 118 2.77 -9.59 21.91
C ARG A 118 4.13 -9.91 22.53
N ASP A 119 4.31 -11.11 23.04
CA ASP A 119 5.51 -11.57 23.74
C ASP A 119 6.29 -12.56 22.88
N LYS A 120 7.62 -12.37 22.77
CA LYS A 120 8.49 -13.23 21.97
C LYS A 120 8.50 -14.70 22.43
N ARG A 121 8.21 -14.97 23.68
CA ARG A 121 8.09 -16.35 24.22
C ARG A 121 6.97 -17.16 23.55
N THR A 122 6.05 -16.50 22.81
CA THR A 122 5.00 -17.17 22.03
C THR A 122 5.53 -17.81 20.74
N GLU A 123 6.76 -17.53 20.32
CA GLU A 123 7.39 -18.00 19.08
C GLU A 123 7.15 -19.49 18.78
N PRO A 124 7.36 -20.45 19.73
CA PRO A 124 7.17 -21.88 19.43
C PRO A 124 5.72 -22.22 19.03
N ALA A 125 4.72 -21.55 19.61
CA ALA A 125 3.33 -21.75 19.26
C ALA A 125 3.00 -21.14 17.90
N LEU A 126 3.52 -19.93 17.60
CA LEU A 126 3.33 -19.29 16.31
C LEU A 126 3.97 -20.12 15.17
N LYS A 127 5.17 -20.65 15.41
CA LYS A 127 5.86 -21.56 14.50
C LYS A 127 5.01 -22.79 14.19
N LYS A 128 4.49 -23.43 15.25
CA LYS A 128 3.62 -24.60 15.14
C LYS A 128 2.38 -24.31 14.30
N ALA A 129 1.76 -23.13 14.48
CA ALA A 129 0.57 -22.74 13.71
C ALA A 129 0.88 -22.62 12.20
N PHE A 130 2.01 -22.00 11.81
CA PHE A 130 2.44 -21.92 10.42
C PHE A 130 2.76 -23.30 9.83
N GLU A 131 3.51 -24.13 10.56
CA GLU A 131 3.90 -25.47 10.12
C GLU A 131 2.70 -26.39 9.91
N GLU A 132 1.74 -26.38 10.84
CA GLU A 132 0.54 -27.21 10.72
C GLU A 132 -0.37 -26.74 9.60
N PHE A 133 -0.49 -25.43 9.38
CA PHE A 133 -1.20 -24.92 8.22
C PHE A 133 -0.51 -25.35 6.90
N ALA A 134 0.82 -25.27 6.82
CA ALA A 134 1.56 -25.68 5.62
C ALA A 134 1.40 -27.18 5.30
N LYS A 135 1.30 -28.04 6.32
CA LYS A 135 1.05 -29.49 6.17
C LYS A 135 -0.37 -29.80 5.71
N SER A 136 -1.36 -29.11 6.28
CA SER A 136 -2.78 -29.33 6.00
C SER A 136 -3.50 -27.98 5.96
N PRO A 137 -3.48 -27.29 4.79
CA PRO A 137 -4.15 -26.01 4.63
C PRO A 137 -5.65 -26.12 4.90
N ARG A 138 -6.14 -25.31 5.83
CA ARG A 138 -7.53 -25.31 6.26
C ARG A 138 -8.30 -24.19 5.60
N THR A 139 -9.54 -24.43 5.27
CA THR A 139 -10.41 -23.52 4.55
C THR A 139 -11.56 -22.96 5.39
N SER A 140 -11.76 -23.48 6.59
CA SER A 140 -12.84 -23.07 7.49
C SER A 140 -12.55 -21.72 8.16
N LYS A 141 -13.59 -20.88 8.27
CA LYS A 141 -13.53 -19.63 9.03
C LYS A 141 -13.19 -19.83 10.50
N ASP A 142 -13.62 -20.97 11.04
CA ASP A 142 -13.50 -21.30 12.45
C ASP A 142 -12.12 -21.86 12.81
N ASP A 143 -11.30 -22.13 11.79
CA ASP A 143 -9.96 -22.69 11.92
C ASP A 143 -8.88 -21.67 11.51
N ALA A 144 -8.91 -20.53 12.20
CA ALA A 144 -8.16 -19.34 11.84
C ALA A 144 -6.84 -19.18 12.62
N ASP A 145 -6.18 -20.28 13.01
CA ASP A 145 -4.92 -20.24 13.74
C ASP A 145 -3.88 -19.38 13.03
N ILE A 146 -3.74 -19.60 11.72
CA ILE A 146 -2.83 -18.84 10.84
C ILE A 146 -3.05 -17.32 10.89
N LYS A 147 -4.31 -16.89 11.03
CA LYS A 147 -4.65 -15.48 11.15
C LYS A 147 -4.01 -14.84 12.38
N TRP A 148 -4.12 -15.52 13.53
CA TRP A 148 -3.59 -14.98 14.78
C TRP A 148 -2.07 -15.08 14.83
N ALA A 149 -1.49 -16.17 14.31
CA ALA A 149 -0.05 -16.30 14.17
C ALA A 149 0.53 -15.22 13.24
N ALA A 150 -0.13 -14.92 12.12
CA ALA A 150 0.28 -13.87 11.21
C ALA A 150 0.24 -12.49 11.88
N ARG A 151 -0.86 -12.14 12.57
CA ARG A 151 -0.98 -10.88 13.32
C ARG A 151 0.08 -10.73 14.41
N ALA A 152 0.35 -11.81 15.16
CA ALA A 152 1.42 -11.78 16.15
C ALA A 152 2.78 -11.49 15.51
N ASN A 153 3.11 -12.19 14.41
CA ASN A 153 4.41 -12.00 13.76
C ASN A 153 4.51 -10.66 13.00
N GLN A 154 3.41 -10.08 12.57
CA GLN A 154 3.38 -8.70 12.04
C GLN A 154 3.93 -7.67 13.04
N GLU A 155 3.61 -7.86 14.33
CA GLU A 155 4.06 -6.98 15.42
C GLU A 155 5.45 -7.37 15.94
N LEU A 156 5.70 -8.67 16.13
CA LEU A 156 6.92 -9.20 16.75
C LEU A 156 8.12 -9.24 15.79
N LYS A 157 7.87 -9.45 14.49
CA LYS A 157 8.88 -9.54 13.42
C LYS A 157 10.00 -10.52 13.73
N LEU A 158 9.64 -11.74 14.10
CA LEU A 158 10.59 -12.78 14.46
C LEU A 158 11.19 -13.42 13.20
N ASP A 159 12.48 -13.26 13.00
CA ASP A 159 13.21 -13.80 11.84
C ASP A 159 13.13 -15.35 11.77
N SER A 160 13.11 -16.01 12.93
CA SER A 160 12.96 -17.47 13.04
C SER A 160 11.65 -18.03 12.49
N LEU A 161 10.61 -17.17 12.34
CA LEU A 161 9.32 -17.52 11.75
C LEU A 161 9.29 -17.27 10.23
N ALA A 162 10.35 -16.73 9.63
CA ALA A 162 10.36 -16.39 8.21
C ALA A 162 10.07 -17.64 7.33
N ASP A 163 10.80 -18.71 7.47
CA ASP A 163 10.61 -19.92 6.65
C ASP A 163 9.24 -20.59 6.90
N PRO A 164 8.79 -20.85 8.14
CA PRO A 164 7.46 -21.40 8.39
C PRO A 164 6.34 -20.53 7.80
N MET A 165 6.46 -19.20 7.90
CA MET A 165 5.46 -18.27 7.37
C MET A 165 5.44 -18.28 5.84
N LEU A 166 6.61 -18.35 5.18
CA LEU A 166 6.70 -18.49 3.72
C LEU A 166 6.06 -19.80 3.25
N GLN A 167 6.33 -20.93 3.93
CA GLN A 167 5.72 -22.21 3.57
C GLN A 167 4.18 -22.16 3.70
N ALA A 168 3.68 -21.54 4.75
CA ALA A 168 2.25 -21.34 4.94
C ALA A 168 1.65 -20.45 3.83
N PHE A 169 2.34 -19.36 3.47
CA PHE A 169 1.94 -18.48 2.37
C PHE A 169 1.82 -19.22 1.04
N LEU A 170 2.81 -20.04 0.68
CA LEU A 170 2.83 -20.81 -0.57
C LEU A 170 1.72 -21.89 -0.65
N LYS A 171 1.09 -22.23 0.48
CA LYS A 171 -0.03 -23.18 0.56
C LYS A 171 -1.40 -22.51 0.71
N MET A 172 -1.44 -21.20 0.98
CA MET A 172 -2.68 -20.44 1.11
C MET A 172 -3.41 -20.36 -0.23
N LYS A 173 -4.69 -20.73 -0.24
CA LYS A 173 -5.57 -20.62 -1.42
C LYS A 173 -6.74 -19.70 -1.12
N THR A 174 -6.81 -18.59 -1.82
CA THR A 174 -7.87 -17.59 -1.67
C THR A 174 -9.18 -18.05 -2.28
N SER A 175 -9.11 -18.89 -3.30
CA SER A 175 -10.27 -19.48 -4.00
C SER A 175 -11.13 -20.35 -3.10
N THR A 176 -10.51 -21.01 -2.10
CA THR A 176 -11.18 -21.90 -1.16
C THR A 176 -11.55 -21.23 0.15
N MET A 177 -11.07 -20.02 0.41
CA MET A 177 -11.32 -19.29 1.66
C MET A 177 -12.59 -18.44 1.58
N LEU A 178 -13.62 -18.84 2.32
CA LEU A 178 -14.83 -18.05 2.48
C LEU A 178 -14.56 -16.82 3.36
N GLY A 179 -14.67 -15.63 2.76
CA GLY A 179 -14.70 -14.36 3.48
C GLY A 179 -13.42 -13.54 3.58
N GLY A 180 -12.35 -13.91 2.87
CA GLY A 180 -11.23 -13.00 2.55
C GLY A 180 -10.35 -12.47 3.70
N ILE A 181 -10.71 -12.74 4.97
CA ILE A 181 -10.07 -12.09 6.12
C ILE A 181 -8.72 -12.73 6.46
N VAL A 182 -8.64 -14.07 6.40
CA VAL A 182 -7.44 -14.80 6.85
C VAL A 182 -6.24 -14.57 5.94
N TYR A 183 -6.43 -14.59 4.62
CA TYR A 183 -5.34 -14.36 3.68
C TYR A 183 -4.83 -12.90 3.72
N ARG A 184 -5.71 -11.94 4.08
CA ARG A 184 -5.30 -10.56 4.26
C ARG A 184 -4.34 -10.39 5.44
N ASP A 185 -4.63 -11.03 6.57
CA ASP A 185 -3.73 -10.98 7.74
C ASP A 185 -2.35 -11.59 7.42
N LEU A 186 -2.32 -12.68 6.63
CA LEU A 186 -1.05 -13.27 6.18
C LEU A 186 -0.31 -12.36 5.19
N ASN A 187 -1.01 -11.75 4.24
CA ASN A 187 -0.42 -10.77 3.33
C ASN A 187 0.21 -9.61 4.11
N GLU A 188 -0.54 -8.99 5.03
CA GLU A 188 -0.06 -7.89 5.85
C GLU A 188 1.17 -8.28 6.68
N ALA A 189 1.20 -9.50 7.22
CA ALA A 189 2.35 -10.02 7.96
C ALA A 189 3.56 -10.26 7.05
N MET A 190 3.37 -10.87 5.87
CA MET A 190 4.43 -11.05 4.87
C MET A 190 5.07 -9.70 4.50
N VAL A 191 4.23 -8.71 4.22
CA VAL A 191 4.66 -7.35 3.88
C VAL A 191 5.37 -6.65 5.05
N ALA A 192 4.93 -6.86 6.29
CA ALA A 192 5.55 -6.26 7.48
C ALA A 192 6.91 -6.86 7.83
N VAL A 193 7.05 -8.18 7.68
CA VAL A 193 8.29 -8.92 7.98
C VAL A 193 9.31 -8.74 6.87
N SER A 194 8.93 -8.92 5.60
CA SER A 194 9.78 -8.75 4.40
C SER A 194 11.18 -9.33 4.58
N ALA A 195 11.26 -10.60 5.00
CA ALA A 195 12.53 -11.26 5.29
C ALA A 195 13.41 -11.36 4.03
N LYS A 196 14.69 -11.01 4.14
CA LYS A 196 15.65 -11.03 3.01
C LYS A 196 15.78 -12.40 2.36
N SER A 197 15.67 -13.47 3.14
CA SER A 197 15.71 -14.87 2.64
C SER A 197 14.61 -15.20 1.64
N TRP A 198 13.55 -14.39 1.57
CA TRP A 198 12.44 -14.62 0.65
C TRP A 198 12.66 -14.11 -0.78
N ALA A 199 13.74 -13.36 -1.04
CA ALA A 199 13.97 -12.76 -2.36
C ALA A 199 13.93 -13.81 -3.49
N GLY A 200 14.69 -14.90 -3.37
CA GLY A 200 14.71 -15.99 -4.36
C GLY A 200 13.36 -16.73 -4.47
N PRO A 201 12.82 -17.29 -3.38
CA PRO A 201 11.54 -18.00 -3.42
C PRO A 201 10.39 -17.15 -3.98
N LEU A 202 10.28 -15.86 -3.61
CA LEU A 202 9.21 -14.98 -4.11
C LEU A 202 9.43 -14.58 -5.56
N SER A 203 10.68 -14.42 -6.02
CA SER A 203 10.97 -14.29 -7.45
C SER A 203 10.49 -15.51 -8.23
N GLY A 204 10.69 -16.72 -7.69
CA GLY A 204 10.14 -17.95 -8.26
C GLY A 204 8.59 -17.99 -8.31
N VAL A 205 7.90 -17.34 -7.37
CA VAL A 205 6.43 -17.16 -7.45
C VAL A 205 6.06 -16.29 -8.64
N LEU A 206 6.78 -15.20 -8.89
CA LEU A 206 6.54 -14.31 -10.02
C LEU A 206 6.84 -14.97 -11.38
N GLU A 207 7.64 -16.02 -11.44
CA GLU A 207 7.93 -16.75 -12.69
C GLU A 207 6.76 -17.62 -13.16
N LYS A 208 5.83 -17.99 -12.28
CA LYS A 208 4.68 -18.82 -12.64
C LYS A 208 3.77 -18.10 -13.64
N PRO A 209 3.31 -18.78 -14.70
CA PRO A 209 2.39 -18.18 -15.66
C PRO A 209 1.05 -17.87 -14.99
N MET A 210 0.36 -16.86 -15.51
CA MET A 210 -1.04 -16.56 -15.20
C MET A 210 -1.84 -16.53 -16.48
N THR A 211 -3.04 -17.11 -16.45
CA THR A 211 -3.98 -17.06 -17.57
C THR A 211 -5.26 -16.40 -17.11
N PRO A 212 -5.57 -15.18 -17.61
CA PRO A 212 -6.83 -14.52 -17.27
C PRO A 212 -8.02 -15.39 -17.64
N PRO A 213 -9.06 -15.48 -16.78
CA PRO A 213 -10.22 -16.30 -17.05
C PRO A 213 -11.02 -15.71 -18.23
N THR A 214 -11.07 -16.44 -19.33
CA THR A 214 -11.85 -16.06 -20.54
C THR A 214 -13.22 -16.72 -20.58
N SER A 215 -13.47 -17.69 -19.70
CA SER A 215 -14.69 -18.49 -19.63
C SER A 215 -15.28 -18.52 -18.22
N LYS A 216 -16.49 -19.12 -18.11
CA LYS A 216 -17.11 -19.40 -16.80
C LYS A 216 -16.50 -20.62 -16.10
N ASP A 217 -15.36 -21.10 -16.56
CA ASP A 217 -14.64 -22.21 -15.94
C ASP A 217 -14.16 -21.79 -14.55
N LYS A 218 -14.76 -22.44 -13.57
CA LYS A 218 -14.50 -22.14 -12.17
C LYS A 218 -13.06 -22.48 -11.77
N GLU A 219 -12.50 -23.54 -12.30
CA GLU A 219 -11.15 -24.00 -11.94
C GLU A 219 -10.11 -22.98 -12.43
N VAL A 220 -10.25 -22.49 -13.67
CA VAL A 220 -9.38 -21.43 -14.21
C VAL A 220 -9.52 -20.13 -13.42
N ALA A 221 -10.75 -19.76 -13.04
CA ALA A 221 -10.98 -18.57 -12.25
C ALA A 221 -10.44 -18.69 -10.81
N ASP A 222 -10.49 -19.88 -10.22
CA ASP A 222 -9.96 -20.16 -8.90
C ASP A 222 -8.43 -20.13 -8.90
N ASP A 223 -7.78 -20.76 -9.89
CA ASP A 223 -6.33 -20.71 -10.05
C ASP A 223 -5.85 -19.28 -10.28
N TYR A 224 -6.51 -18.54 -11.16
CA TYR A 224 -6.16 -17.12 -11.39
C TYR A 224 -6.20 -16.29 -10.10
N ARG A 225 -7.24 -16.46 -9.25
CA ARG A 225 -7.35 -15.76 -7.98
C ARG A 225 -6.21 -16.12 -7.01
N ASP A 226 -5.85 -17.39 -6.96
CA ASP A 226 -4.76 -17.88 -6.12
C ASP A 226 -3.42 -17.31 -6.60
N GLN A 227 -3.15 -17.36 -7.91
CA GLN A 227 -1.95 -16.77 -8.51
C GLN A 227 -1.90 -15.24 -8.31
N LEU A 228 -3.03 -14.56 -8.47
CA LEU A 228 -3.10 -13.11 -8.24
C LEU A 228 -2.71 -12.74 -6.80
N PHE A 229 -3.23 -13.48 -5.82
CA PHE A 229 -2.87 -13.28 -4.41
C PHE A 229 -1.36 -13.50 -4.17
N TRP A 230 -0.82 -14.63 -4.64
CA TRP A 230 0.60 -14.96 -4.43
C TRP A 230 1.51 -13.97 -5.14
N GLN A 231 1.23 -13.65 -6.40
CA GLN A 231 2.12 -12.81 -7.20
C GLN A 231 2.04 -11.33 -6.79
N THR A 232 0.86 -10.82 -6.43
CA THR A 232 0.73 -9.47 -5.90
C THR A 232 1.47 -9.32 -4.56
N THR A 233 1.29 -10.28 -3.64
CA THR A 233 2.02 -10.28 -2.37
C THR A 233 3.53 -10.40 -2.59
N ALA A 234 3.97 -11.32 -3.47
CA ALA A 234 5.39 -11.49 -3.79
C ALA A 234 6.01 -10.20 -4.34
N ALA A 235 5.36 -9.54 -5.29
CA ALA A 235 5.84 -8.28 -5.86
C ALA A 235 5.96 -7.18 -4.78
N GLU A 236 4.97 -7.03 -3.91
CA GLU A 236 5.00 -6.04 -2.83
C GLU A 236 6.14 -6.31 -1.84
N VAL A 237 6.29 -7.57 -1.40
CA VAL A 237 7.34 -7.99 -0.46
C VAL A 237 8.73 -7.81 -1.08
N LEU A 238 8.93 -8.21 -2.34
CA LEU A 238 10.22 -8.02 -3.05
C LEU A 238 10.60 -6.53 -3.15
N GLY A 239 9.63 -5.66 -3.43
CA GLY A 239 9.85 -4.23 -3.39
C GLY A 239 10.25 -3.70 -2.01
N ARG A 240 9.76 -4.31 -0.92
CA ARG A 240 10.13 -3.94 0.46
C ARG A 240 11.47 -4.50 0.87
N ILE A 241 11.82 -5.71 0.47
CA ILE A 241 13.15 -6.31 0.68
C ILE A 241 14.21 -5.42 0.03
N GLY A 242 13.93 -4.89 -1.17
CA GLY A 242 14.83 -3.98 -1.86
C GLY A 242 16.06 -4.68 -2.46
N ASP A 243 16.04 -6.00 -2.66
CA ASP A 243 17.13 -6.75 -3.26
C ASP A 243 17.10 -6.64 -4.79
N PRO A 244 18.17 -6.12 -5.43
CA PRO A 244 18.26 -6.01 -6.89
C PRO A 244 18.07 -7.32 -7.66
N SER A 245 18.33 -8.46 -7.05
CA SER A 245 18.11 -9.77 -7.66
C SER A 245 16.66 -10.05 -8.06
N ALA A 246 15.69 -9.29 -7.50
CA ALA A 246 14.29 -9.38 -7.86
C ALA A 246 13.92 -8.63 -9.16
N VAL A 247 14.82 -7.75 -9.67
CA VAL A 247 14.53 -6.93 -10.85
C VAL A 247 14.14 -7.75 -12.08
N PRO A 248 14.84 -8.84 -12.45
CA PRO A 248 14.46 -9.63 -13.63
C PRO A 248 13.04 -10.19 -13.54
N ALA A 249 12.67 -10.79 -12.39
CA ALA A 249 11.34 -11.36 -12.18
C ALA A 249 10.23 -10.27 -12.22
N LEU A 250 10.46 -9.14 -11.57
CA LEU A 250 9.53 -8.01 -11.58
C LEU A 250 9.38 -7.39 -12.99
N THR A 251 10.48 -7.25 -13.74
CA THR A 251 10.43 -6.73 -15.12
C THR A 251 9.69 -7.71 -16.04
N LYS A 252 9.86 -9.01 -15.82
CA LYS A 252 9.11 -10.04 -16.56
C LYS A 252 7.60 -9.95 -16.31
N VAL A 253 7.16 -9.64 -15.08
CA VAL A 253 5.74 -9.35 -14.78
C VAL A 253 5.24 -8.19 -15.63
N MET A 254 6.04 -7.13 -15.77
CA MET A 254 5.64 -5.92 -16.52
C MET A 254 5.39 -6.17 -18.00
N VAL A 255 6.09 -7.14 -18.59
CA VAL A 255 5.93 -7.47 -20.02
C VAL A 255 4.96 -8.65 -20.26
N ASP A 256 4.52 -9.36 -19.22
CA ASP A 256 3.57 -10.49 -19.36
C ASP A 256 2.12 -9.98 -19.40
N PRO A 257 1.44 -10.04 -20.57
CA PRO A 257 0.04 -9.59 -20.68
C PRO A 257 -0.93 -10.41 -19.83
N GLY A 258 -0.57 -11.64 -19.46
CA GLY A 258 -1.36 -12.48 -18.55
C GLY A 258 -1.36 -11.99 -17.10
N LYS A 259 -0.48 -11.04 -16.75
CA LYS A 259 -0.28 -10.54 -15.38
C LYS A 259 -0.72 -9.08 -15.18
N ALA A 260 -1.62 -8.57 -16.03
CA ALA A 260 -2.06 -7.17 -15.98
C ALA A 260 -2.45 -6.70 -14.57
N ASP A 261 -3.14 -7.55 -13.79
CA ASP A 261 -3.57 -7.23 -12.43
C ASP A 261 -2.43 -7.18 -11.39
N VAL A 262 -1.25 -7.73 -11.72
CA VAL A 262 -0.04 -7.70 -10.87
C VAL A 262 0.89 -6.55 -11.26
N GLN A 263 0.82 -6.05 -12.50
CA GLN A 263 1.75 -5.08 -13.05
C GLN A 263 1.87 -3.79 -12.22
N THR A 264 0.76 -3.27 -11.68
CA THR A 264 0.80 -2.07 -10.84
C THR A 264 1.68 -2.26 -9.61
N THR A 265 1.56 -3.41 -8.94
CA THR A 265 2.37 -3.71 -7.75
C THR A 265 3.83 -3.97 -8.12
N ALA A 266 4.08 -4.67 -9.21
CA ALA A 266 5.43 -4.90 -9.74
C ALA A 266 6.11 -3.59 -10.14
N LEU A 267 5.38 -2.67 -10.78
CA LEU A 267 5.89 -1.33 -11.12
C LEU A 267 6.32 -0.56 -9.87
N LEU A 268 5.48 -0.54 -8.83
CA LEU A 268 5.82 0.12 -7.56
C LEU A 268 7.06 -0.51 -6.89
N ALA A 269 7.21 -1.83 -6.99
CA ALA A 269 8.40 -2.54 -6.50
C ALA A 269 9.66 -2.12 -7.29
N LEU A 270 9.57 -2.05 -8.62
CA LEU A 270 10.67 -1.58 -9.48
C LEU A 270 11.04 -0.13 -9.19
N VAL A 271 10.04 0.74 -8.98
CA VAL A 271 10.28 2.15 -8.59
C VAL A 271 11.11 2.23 -7.31
N LYS A 272 10.78 1.40 -6.32
CA LYS A 272 11.50 1.37 -5.05
C LYS A 272 12.93 0.81 -5.19
N LEU A 273 13.13 -0.13 -6.11
CA LEU A 273 14.47 -0.67 -6.44
C LEU A 273 15.35 0.36 -7.16
N GLY A 274 14.77 1.40 -7.76
CA GLY A 274 15.49 2.56 -8.28
C GLY A 274 16.45 2.24 -9.42
N LYS A 275 17.76 2.52 -9.24
CA LYS A 275 18.75 2.41 -10.31
C LYS A 275 18.84 1.03 -10.95
N PRO A 276 18.91 -0.10 -10.23
CA PRO A 276 18.93 -1.43 -10.87
C PRO A 276 17.74 -1.67 -11.80
N ALA A 277 16.54 -1.22 -11.42
CA ALA A 277 15.34 -1.33 -12.24
C ALA A 277 15.39 -0.39 -13.45
N ALA A 278 15.93 0.82 -13.29
CA ALA A 278 16.12 1.76 -14.40
C ALA A 278 17.15 1.22 -15.43
N ASP A 279 18.23 0.61 -14.98
CA ASP A 279 19.23 0.00 -15.85
C ASP A 279 18.63 -1.18 -16.66
N ALA A 280 17.82 -2.03 -16.03
CA ALA A 280 17.12 -3.13 -16.70
C ALA A 280 16.09 -2.60 -17.74
N ALA A 281 15.27 -1.61 -17.35
CA ALA A 281 14.33 -0.98 -18.25
C ALA A 281 15.03 -0.26 -19.42
N THR A 282 16.20 0.33 -19.20
CA THR A 282 17.00 0.94 -20.27
C THR A 282 17.48 -0.09 -21.28
N LYS A 283 17.94 -1.28 -20.85
CA LYS A 283 18.28 -2.38 -21.76
C LYS A 283 17.08 -2.85 -22.58
N LEU A 284 15.93 -2.99 -21.91
CA LEU A 284 14.69 -3.36 -22.59
C LEU A 284 14.27 -2.32 -23.62
N LEU A 285 14.34 -1.01 -23.28
CA LEU A 285 14.03 0.10 -24.17
C LEU A 285 14.88 0.09 -25.45
N LYS A 286 16.17 -0.25 -25.30
CA LYS A 286 17.13 -0.34 -26.42
C LYS A 286 17.03 -1.64 -27.23
N GLY A 287 16.18 -2.57 -26.82
CA GLY A 287 16.09 -3.89 -27.45
C GLY A 287 17.25 -4.84 -27.13
N GLU A 288 18.06 -4.54 -26.12
CA GLU A 288 19.23 -5.33 -25.73
C GLU A 288 18.84 -6.58 -24.92
N ASP A 289 17.70 -6.58 -24.26
CA ASP A 289 17.16 -7.75 -23.54
C ASP A 289 16.31 -8.63 -24.46
N THR A 290 16.98 -9.31 -25.38
CA THR A 290 16.32 -10.18 -26.37
C THR A 290 15.54 -11.31 -25.73
N ALA A 291 16.02 -11.89 -24.64
CA ALA A 291 15.33 -12.98 -23.95
C ALA A 291 13.97 -12.54 -23.41
N LEU A 292 13.90 -11.35 -22.81
CA LEU A 292 12.65 -10.79 -22.29
C LEU A 292 11.68 -10.39 -23.42
N ILE A 293 12.22 -9.86 -24.54
CA ILE A 293 11.43 -9.53 -25.73
C ILE A 293 10.84 -10.79 -26.37
N ASP A 294 11.61 -11.85 -26.49
CA ASP A 294 11.14 -13.15 -27.04
C ASP A 294 10.11 -13.81 -26.11
N PHE A 295 10.32 -13.73 -24.79
CA PHE A 295 9.31 -14.14 -23.81
C PHE A 295 8.00 -13.39 -24.02
N TYR A 296 8.04 -12.03 -24.12
CA TYR A 296 6.86 -11.22 -24.37
C TYR A 296 6.11 -11.67 -25.64
N LYS A 297 6.83 -11.81 -26.78
CA LYS A 297 6.23 -12.26 -28.05
C LYS A 297 5.53 -13.61 -27.92
N SER A 298 6.21 -14.55 -27.27
CA SER A 298 5.66 -15.89 -26.99
C SER A 298 4.38 -15.82 -26.15
N ARG A 299 4.34 -15.00 -25.12
CA ARG A 299 3.17 -14.84 -24.25
C ARG A 299 1.99 -14.18 -24.98
N VAL A 300 2.26 -13.13 -25.78
CA VAL A 300 1.20 -12.53 -26.62
C VAL A 300 0.61 -13.55 -27.58
N LYS A 301 1.46 -14.30 -28.28
CA LYS A 301 1.01 -15.34 -29.22
C LYS A 301 0.19 -16.43 -28.51
N GLU A 302 0.61 -16.88 -27.33
CA GLU A 302 -0.11 -17.86 -26.51
C GLU A 302 -1.51 -17.37 -26.11
N LEU A 303 -1.62 -16.11 -25.66
CA LEU A 303 -2.86 -15.56 -25.12
C LEU A 303 -3.81 -15.01 -26.20
N SER A 304 -3.30 -14.45 -27.29
CA SER A 304 -4.11 -13.81 -28.34
C SER A 304 -4.21 -14.64 -29.63
N GLY A 305 -3.39 -15.65 -29.81
CA GLY A 305 -3.27 -16.41 -31.05
C GLY A 305 -2.59 -15.66 -32.21
N ALA A 306 -2.07 -14.45 -31.96
CA ALA A 306 -1.46 -13.58 -33.00
C ALA A 306 -0.08 -13.05 -32.56
N GLU A 307 0.78 -12.78 -33.54
CA GLU A 307 2.04 -12.09 -33.27
C GLU A 307 1.77 -10.63 -32.87
N PRO A 308 2.54 -10.05 -31.92
CA PRO A 308 2.39 -8.64 -31.56
C PRO A 308 2.72 -7.72 -32.75
N LYS A 309 1.81 -6.79 -33.05
CA LYS A 309 1.95 -5.89 -34.20
C LYS A 309 3.01 -4.79 -34.02
N ASN A 310 3.24 -4.38 -32.78
CA ASN A 310 4.14 -3.26 -32.42
C ASN A 310 5.22 -3.76 -31.46
N SER A 311 6.07 -2.86 -30.97
CA SER A 311 7.10 -3.13 -29.97
C SER A 311 6.65 -2.69 -28.56
N PRO A 312 5.64 -3.35 -27.92
CA PRO A 312 5.06 -2.88 -26.65
C PRO A 312 6.04 -2.92 -25.49
N HIS A 313 7.13 -3.70 -25.61
CA HIS A 313 8.25 -3.65 -24.65
C HIS A 313 8.85 -2.25 -24.54
N VAL A 314 8.83 -1.46 -25.61
CA VAL A 314 9.29 -0.06 -25.63
C VAL A 314 8.40 0.80 -24.73
N ALA A 315 7.06 0.67 -24.87
CA ALA A 315 6.10 1.38 -24.03
C ALA A 315 6.23 0.97 -22.55
N THR A 316 6.40 -0.31 -22.29
CA THR A 316 6.60 -0.84 -20.92
C THR A 316 7.90 -0.33 -20.30
N ALA A 317 9.00 -0.35 -21.04
CA ALA A 317 10.28 0.17 -20.57
C ALA A 317 10.21 1.68 -20.28
N ALA A 318 9.58 2.45 -21.17
CA ALA A 318 9.36 3.88 -20.96
C ALA A 318 8.52 4.14 -19.71
N LEU A 319 7.42 3.38 -19.50
CA LEU A 319 6.58 3.47 -18.31
C LEU A 319 7.39 3.23 -17.02
N ILE A 320 8.24 2.21 -16.98
CA ILE A 320 9.10 1.93 -15.82
C ILE A 320 10.04 3.12 -15.58
N LEU A 321 10.76 3.60 -16.61
CA LEU A 321 11.72 4.70 -16.49
C LEU A 321 11.06 6.00 -16.04
N GLY A 322 9.94 6.39 -16.66
CA GLY A 322 9.19 7.60 -16.32
C GLY A 322 8.62 7.52 -14.90
N THR A 323 8.14 6.33 -14.48
CA THR A 323 7.61 6.14 -13.12
C THR A 323 8.71 6.17 -12.07
N ILE A 324 9.89 5.61 -12.33
CA ILE A 324 11.07 5.75 -11.44
C ILE A 324 11.50 7.23 -11.38
N GLY A 325 11.50 7.93 -12.51
CA GLY A 325 11.74 9.37 -12.58
C GLY A 325 13.19 9.79 -12.36
N ARG A 326 14.18 8.95 -12.67
CA ARG A 326 15.61 9.27 -12.57
C ARG A 326 16.08 10.09 -13.78
N ALA A 327 16.86 11.15 -13.54
CA ALA A 327 17.36 12.00 -14.61
C ALA A 327 18.35 11.28 -15.54
N ASP A 328 19.06 10.25 -15.06
CA ASP A 328 19.99 9.45 -15.87
C ASP A 328 19.29 8.57 -16.93
N ALA A 329 17.96 8.43 -16.88
CA ALA A 329 17.16 7.76 -17.91
C ALA A 329 16.85 8.66 -19.12
N LEU A 330 16.98 10.00 -19.01
CA LEU A 330 16.62 10.94 -20.07
C LEU A 330 17.33 10.69 -21.41
N PRO A 331 18.67 10.46 -21.45
CA PRO A 331 19.36 10.23 -22.73
C PRO A 331 18.81 9.01 -23.49
N ALA A 332 18.47 7.93 -22.75
CA ALA A 332 17.93 6.72 -23.36
C ALA A 332 16.51 6.95 -23.93
N LEU A 333 15.64 7.64 -23.18
CA LEU A 333 14.29 7.99 -23.64
C LEU A 333 14.32 8.93 -24.85
N ILE A 334 15.18 9.95 -24.84
CA ILE A 334 15.34 10.87 -25.98
C ILE A 334 15.84 10.11 -27.22
N SER A 335 16.84 9.23 -27.06
CA SER A 335 17.33 8.41 -28.18
C SER A 335 16.25 7.46 -28.71
N ALA A 336 15.44 6.86 -27.83
CA ALA A 336 14.32 6.02 -28.24
C ALA A 336 13.26 6.81 -29.02
N LEU A 337 12.94 8.05 -28.65
CA LEU A 337 12.03 8.93 -29.40
C LEU A 337 12.52 9.19 -30.81
N GLN A 338 13.83 9.34 -31.00
CA GLN A 338 14.43 9.61 -32.32
C GLN A 338 14.39 8.39 -33.25
N SER A 339 14.44 7.18 -32.71
CA SER A 339 14.48 5.92 -33.45
C SER A 339 13.11 5.25 -33.62
N GLU A 340 12.15 5.54 -32.73
CA GLU A 340 10.82 4.93 -32.75
C GLU A 340 10.01 5.43 -33.98
N LYS A 341 9.28 4.49 -34.58
CA LYS A 341 8.46 4.77 -35.78
C LYS A 341 6.96 4.75 -35.46
N ASP A 342 6.56 4.00 -34.43
CA ASP A 342 5.17 3.89 -34.04
C ASP A 342 4.76 5.13 -33.24
N ASP A 343 3.73 5.83 -33.68
CA ASP A 343 3.26 7.08 -33.08
C ASP A 343 2.69 6.85 -31.66
N GLY A 344 2.06 5.70 -31.40
CA GLY A 344 1.60 5.33 -30.07
C GLY A 344 2.75 5.17 -29.08
N ASN A 345 3.81 4.47 -29.49
CA ASN A 345 5.02 4.33 -28.67
C ASN A 345 5.72 5.67 -28.44
N LYS A 346 5.87 6.50 -29.51
CA LYS A 346 6.42 7.86 -29.35
C LYS A 346 5.65 8.66 -28.32
N ALA A 347 4.32 8.62 -28.38
CA ALA A 347 3.47 9.33 -27.44
C ALA A 347 3.63 8.80 -26.02
N VAL A 348 3.73 7.48 -25.81
CA VAL A 348 4.03 6.89 -24.49
C VAL A 348 5.37 7.35 -23.97
N ILE A 349 6.45 7.27 -24.78
CA ILE A 349 7.79 7.69 -24.37
C ILE A 349 7.78 9.18 -23.98
N ALA A 350 7.15 10.04 -24.78
CA ALA A 350 7.07 11.49 -24.53
C ALA A 350 6.28 11.78 -23.23
N ARG A 351 5.17 11.07 -23.01
CA ARG A 351 4.40 11.17 -21.77
C ARG A 351 5.23 10.75 -20.55
N GLU A 352 5.96 9.67 -20.64
CA GLU A 352 6.78 9.18 -19.53
C GLU A 352 7.99 10.10 -19.26
N LEU A 353 8.58 10.65 -20.30
CA LEU A 353 9.65 11.64 -20.22
C LEU A 353 9.22 12.90 -19.44
N SER A 354 7.97 13.33 -19.57
CA SER A 354 7.44 14.51 -18.84
C SER A 354 7.37 14.31 -17.31
N LYS A 355 7.45 13.07 -16.83
CA LYS A 355 7.44 12.73 -15.40
C LYS A 355 8.82 12.81 -14.74
N ILE A 356 9.88 12.94 -15.54
CA ILE A 356 11.27 13.05 -15.08
C ILE A 356 11.61 14.54 -14.90
N PRO A 357 12.49 14.90 -13.94
CA PRO A 357 12.94 16.29 -13.82
C PRO A 357 13.42 16.84 -15.17
N ALA A 358 12.80 17.94 -15.62
CA ALA A 358 12.96 18.46 -16.97
C ALA A 358 14.37 19.02 -17.24
N THR A 359 14.87 18.78 -18.44
CA THR A 359 16.02 19.49 -19.03
C THR A 359 15.58 20.19 -20.32
N PRO A 360 16.31 21.19 -20.82
CA PRO A 360 15.98 21.82 -22.10
C PRO A 360 15.85 20.81 -23.26
N GLU A 361 16.71 19.80 -23.28
CA GLU A 361 16.71 18.73 -24.30
C GLU A 361 15.46 17.85 -24.19
N SER A 362 15.03 17.48 -22.96
CA SER A 362 13.83 16.68 -22.78
C SER A 362 12.56 17.44 -23.17
N VAL A 363 12.48 18.74 -22.85
CA VAL A 363 11.37 19.59 -23.26
C VAL A 363 11.35 19.76 -24.79
N ALA A 364 12.51 19.95 -25.44
CA ALA A 364 12.60 20.06 -26.90
C ALA A 364 12.16 18.74 -27.57
N ALA A 365 12.63 17.59 -27.08
CA ALA A 365 12.22 16.28 -27.60
C ALA A 365 10.71 16.04 -27.44
N PHE A 366 10.13 16.40 -26.31
CA PHE A 366 8.68 16.32 -26.07
C PHE A 366 7.90 17.17 -27.08
N LYS A 367 8.29 18.44 -27.28
CA LYS A 367 7.66 19.36 -28.24
C LYS A 367 7.72 18.83 -29.67
N SER A 368 8.89 18.32 -30.07
CA SER A 368 9.08 17.73 -31.42
C SER A 368 8.15 16.55 -31.67
N VAL A 369 7.98 15.67 -30.70
CA VAL A 369 7.03 14.54 -30.82
C VAL A 369 5.60 15.04 -30.91
N TYR A 370 5.17 15.92 -30.03
CA TYR A 370 3.82 16.48 -30.04
C TYR A 370 3.47 17.08 -31.42
N GLU A 371 4.38 17.84 -32.03
CA GLU A 371 4.21 18.51 -33.31
C GLU A 371 4.19 17.54 -34.51
N SER A 372 4.83 16.37 -34.35
CA SER A 372 4.93 15.36 -35.42
C SER A 372 3.81 14.35 -35.45
N LEU A 373 3.05 14.21 -34.33
CA LEU A 373 1.99 13.21 -34.21
C LEU A 373 0.81 13.48 -35.14
N SER A 374 0.24 12.41 -35.68
CA SER A 374 -1.06 12.46 -36.35
C SER A 374 -2.15 12.83 -35.33
N PRO A 375 -3.17 13.64 -35.72
CA PRO A 375 -4.34 13.90 -34.90
C PRO A 375 -5.08 12.62 -34.47
N ASP A 376 -4.98 11.56 -35.26
CA ASP A 376 -5.63 10.27 -35.03
C ASP A 376 -4.74 9.28 -34.26
N ALA A 377 -3.53 9.69 -33.88
CA ALA A 377 -2.66 8.84 -33.09
C ALA A 377 -3.30 8.51 -31.73
N GLU A 378 -3.22 7.25 -31.32
CA GLU A 378 -3.77 6.75 -30.07
C GLU A 378 -2.69 6.13 -29.17
N ILE A 379 -2.87 6.26 -27.87
CA ILE A 379 -2.06 5.55 -26.87
C ILE A 379 -2.86 4.36 -26.35
N PRO A 380 -2.35 3.12 -26.43
CA PRO A 380 -3.01 1.98 -25.79
C PRO A 380 -3.20 2.18 -24.27
N PRO A 381 -4.33 1.73 -23.70
CA PRO A 381 -5.43 0.94 -24.28
C PRO A 381 -6.49 1.76 -25.03
N GLY A 382 -6.25 3.04 -25.29
CA GLY A 382 -7.14 3.92 -26.03
C GLY A 382 -7.03 5.37 -25.58
N GLY A 383 -7.49 6.28 -26.44
CA GLY A 383 -7.48 7.71 -26.21
C GLY A 383 -6.48 8.44 -27.13
N LYS A 384 -6.86 9.66 -27.52
CA LYS A 384 -6.05 10.49 -28.44
C LYS A 384 -4.71 10.83 -27.80
N ALA A 385 -3.65 10.60 -28.55
CA ALA A 385 -2.27 10.85 -28.08
C ALA A 385 -2.04 12.33 -27.74
N LEU A 386 -2.55 13.26 -28.56
CA LEU A 386 -2.39 14.69 -28.33
C LEU A 386 -3.08 15.17 -27.05
N ASP A 387 -4.23 14.61 -26.67
CA ASP A 387 -4.91 14.95 -25.42
C ASP A 387 -4.07 14.52 -24.20
N GLN A 388 -3.56 13.28 -24.23
CA GLN A 388 -2.69 12.77 -23.17
C GLN A 388 -1.37 13.53 -23.07
N LEU A 389 -0.78 13.93 -24.19
CA LEU A 389 0.44 14.74 -24.19
C LEU A 389 0.17 16.20 -23.78
N THR A 390 -1.02 16.73 -24.03
CA THR A 390 -1.43 18.05 -23.51
C THR A 390 -1.47 18.03 -21.97
N GLU A 391 -2.01 16.97 -21.38
CA GLU A 391 -1.96 16.78 -19.93
C GLU A 391 -0.52 16.59 -19.44
N ALA A 392 0.28 15.80 -20.15
CA ALA A 392 1.69 15.55 -19.86
C ALA A 392 2.54 16.84 -19.94
N ALA A 393 2.23 17.78 -20.83
CA ALA A 393 2.85 19.10 -20.86
C ALA A 393 2.64 19.86 -19.53
N GLY A 394 1.46 19.72 -18.92
CA GLY A 394 1.18 20.24 -17.58
C GLY A 394 2.01 19.58 -16.46
N ALA A 395 2.46 18.32 -16.64
CA ALA A 395 3.27 17.62 -15.66
C ALA A 395 4.69 18.18 -15.53
N PHE A 396 5.23 18.85 -16.52
CA PHE A 396 6.51 19.57 -16.42
C PHE A 396 6.49 20.67 -15.35
N ARG A 397 5.31 21.19 -14.99
CA ARG A 397 5.16 22.35 -14.07
C ARG A 397 6.04 23.54 -14.51
N ASP A 398 6.13 23.76 -15.82
CA ASP A 398 6.93 24.82 -16.42
C ASP A 398 6.04 25.84 -17.13
N PRO A 399 5.88 27.05 -16.58
CA PRO A 399 5.14 28.14 -17.21
C PRO A 399 5.72 28.60 -18.55
N GLY A 400 7.00 28.29 -18.84
CA GLY A 400 7.63 28.56 -20.11
C GLY A 400 7.05 27.77 -21.29
N MET A 401 6.18 26.78 -21.03
CA MET A 401 5.48 26.04 -22.08
C MET A 401 4.22 26.75 -22.60
N ILE A 402 3.74 27.80 -21.94
CA ILE A 402 2.45 28.44 -22.26
C ILE A 402 2.39 28.96 -23.72
N ASP A 403 3.39 29.72 -24.16
CA ASP A 403 3.39 30.29 -25.52
C ASP A 403 3.40 29.21 -26.58
N TRP A 404 4.17 28.14 -26.33
CA TRP A 404 4.17 26.98 -27.21
C TRP A 404 2.81 26.28 -27.26
N LEU A 405 2.18 26.04 -26.11
CA LEU A 405 0.85 25.44 -26.01
C LEU A 405 -0.20 26.27 -26.75
N LEU A 406 -0.16 27.59 -26.62
CA LEU A 406 -1.08 28.48 -27.33
C LEU A 406 -0.87 28.42 -28.85
N THR A 407 0.38 28.25 -29.32
CA THR A 407 0.69 28.00 -30.71
C THR A 407 0.09 26.66 -31.17
N GLN A 408 0.16 25.61 -30.37
CA GLN A 408 -0.46 24.33 -30.70
C GLN A 408 -2.00 24.44 -30.74
N ALA A 409 -2.62 25.19 -29.84
CA ALA A 409 -4.07 25.44 -29.85
C ALA A 409 -4.51 26.17 -31.16
N ALA A 410 -3.73 27.17 -31.60
CA ALA A 410 -4.02 27.89 -32.82
C ALA A 410 -3.90 27.01 -34.07
N ASN A 411 -2.96 26.06 -34.08
CA ASN A 411 -2.66 25.15 -35.17
C ASN A 411 -3.29 23.74 -35.01
N ALA A 412 -4.20 23.57 -34.08
CA ALA A 412 -4.82 22.28 -33.79
C ALA A 412 -5.49 21.69 -35.05
N LYS A 413 -5.17 20.42 -35.33
CA LYS A 413 -5.66 19.64 -36.47
C LYS A 413 -6.70 18.62 -36.02
N GLY A 414 -7.34 17.95 -36.94
CA GLY A 414 -8.38 16.95 -36.71
C GLY A 414 -9.75 17.46 -37.19
N ASP A 415 -10.78 16.65 -37.00
CA ASP A 415 -12.16 17.06 -37.24
C ASP A 415 -12.60 18.21 -36.30
N ALA A 416 -13.79 18.73 -36.52
CA ALA A 416 -14.22 19.93 -35.78
C ALA A 416 -14.38 19.69 -34.27
N ASP A 417 -14.82 18.52 -33.87
CA ASP A 417 -15.07 18.18 -32.48
C ASP A 417 -13.79 17.81 -31.74
N ASP A 418 -12.94 16.97 -32.35
CA ASP A 418 -11.62 16.63 -31.83
C ASP A 418 -10.75 17.88 -31.63
N ARG A 419 -10.75 18.77 -32.66
CA ARG A 419 -10.00 20.01 -32.59
C ARG A 419 -10.49 20.92 -31.46
N LYS A 420 -11.80 21.05 -31.25
CA LYS A 420 -12.36 21.84 -30.13
C LYS A 420 -12.01 21.22 -28.79
N ALA A 421 -12.10 19.91 -28.65
CA ALA A 421 -11.73 19.20 -27.42
C ALA A 421 -10.26 19.41 -27.09
N LEU A 422 -9.36 19.24 -28.06
CA LEU A 422 -7.93 19.48 -27.88
C LEU A 422 -7.63 20.94 -27.52
N GLN A 423 -8.27 21.89 -28.18
CA GLN A 423 -8.14 23.33 -27.86
C GLN A 423 -8.56 23.65 -26.44
N ALA A 424 -9.67 23.08 -25.95
CA ALA A 424 -10.13 23.25 -24.58
C ALA A 424 -9.18 22.62 -23.58
N ALA A 425 -8.66 21.42 -23.86
CA ALA A 425 -7.66 20.75 -23.04
C ALA A 425 -6.36 21.56 -22.92
N ILE A 426 -5.90 22.14 -24.03
CA ILE A 426 -4.72 23.03 -24.05
C ILE A 426 -5.01 24.29 -23.20
N ALA A 427 -6.16 24.96 -23.39
CA ALA A 427 -6.51 26.14 -22.61
C ALA A 427 -6.57 25.85 -21.11
N LEU A 428 -7.10 24.69 -20.72
CA LEU A 428 -7.11 24.24 -19.33
C LEU A 428 -5.70 23.98 -18.79
N THR A 429 -4.81 23.40 -19.60
CA THR A 429 -3.40 23.17 -19.23
C THR A 429 -2.65 24.49 -19.06
N VAL A 430 -2.88 25.45 -19.95
CA VAL A 430 -2.38 26.83 -19.82
C VAL A 430 -2.86 27.45 -18.50
N LEU A 431 -4.15 27.33 -18.17
CA LEU A 431 -4.69 27.83 -16.91
C LEU A 431 -4.01 27.18 -15.67
N LYS A 432 -3.75 25.87 -15.71
CA LYS A 432 -3.04 25.18 -14.63
C LYS A 432 -1.61 25.74 -14.46
N LEU A 433 -0.89 25.98 -15.55
CA LEU A 433 0.52 26.42 -15.56
C LEU A 433 0.70 27.92 -15.28
N ALA A 434 -0.27 28.77 -15.63
CA ALA A 434 -0.14 30.22 -15.61
C ALA A 434 0.20 30.75 -14.19
N LYS A 435 1.33 31.47 -14.06
CA LYS A 435 1.66 32.24 -12.86
C LYS A 435 0.66 33.42 -12.69
N PRO A 436 0.64 34.10 -11.55
CA PRO A 436 -0.16 35.30 -11.35
C PRO A 436 0.02 36.33 -12.47
N SER A 437 1.26 36.57 -12.90
CA SER A 437 1.60 37.49 -14.02
C SER A 437 1.08 37.03 -15.40
N GLN A 438 0.75 35.75 -15.56
CA GLN A 438 0.29 35.15 -16.83
C GLN A 438 -1.23 34.87 -16.84
N MET A 439 -1.97 35.22 -15.80
CA MET A 439 -3.41 34.95 -15.71
C MET A 439 -4.23 35.67 -16.78
N ALA A 440 -3.79 36.85 -17.25
CA ALA A 440 -4.44 37.54 -18.36
C ALA A 440 -4.35 36.71 -19.67
N GLN A 441 -3.19 36.12 -19.95
CA GLN A 441 -2.98 35.24 -21.10
C GLN A 441 -3.81 33.96 -21.01
N ALA A 442 -3.90 33.35 -19.79
CA ALA A 442 -4.77 32.21 -19.54
C ALA A 442 -6.25 32.57 -19.76
N LYS A 443 -6.70 33.77 -19.36
CA LYS A 443 -8.06 34.26 -19.60
C LYS A 443 -8.39 34.36 -21.08
N GLU A 444 -7.47 34.90 -21.88
CA GLU A 444 -7.64 34.99 -23.34
C GLU A 444 -7.75 33.60 -23.97
N ALA A 445 -6.90 32.65 -23.53
CA ALA A 445 -6.95 31.26 -23.99
C ALA A 445 -8.29 30.59 -23.66
N ILE A 446 -8.79 30.75 -22.44
CA ILE A 446 -10.08 30.21 -22.00
C ILE A 446 -11.24 30.85 -22.77
N ASN A 447 -11.22 32.16 -23.00
CA ASN A 447 -12.27 32.85 -23.77
C ASN A 447 -12.29 32.40 -25.23
N LYS A 448 -11.12 32.13 -25.84
CA LYS A 448 -11.00 31.77 -27.24
C LYS A 448 -11.26 30.29 -27.51
N TYR A 449 -10.78 29.40 -26.63
CA TYR A 449 -10.74 27.96 -26.86
C TYR A 449 -11.52 27.14 -25.84
N GLY A 450 -11.84 27.70 -24.66
CA GLY A 450 -12.57 27.00 -23.61
C GLY A 450 -14.06 26.98 -23.82
N THR A 451 -14.70 26.00 -23.21
CA THR A 451 -16.15 25.87 -23.07
C THR A 451 -16.65 26.61 -21.81
N ASP A 452 -17.94 26.53 -21.52
CA ASP A 452 -18.48 27.08 -20.26
C ASP A 452 -17.92 26.37 -19.02
N VAL A 453 -17.48 25.12 -19.17
CA VAL A 453 -16.81 24.38 -18.08
C VAL A 453 -15.47 25.05 -17.75
N GLU A 454 -14.60 25.26 -18.73
CA GLU A 454 -13.28 25.88 -18.51
C GLU A 454 -13.42 27.33 -18.02
N LYS A 455 -14.44 28.09 -18.45
CA LYS A 455 -14.74 29.42 -17.92
C LYS A 455 -15.10 29.39 -16.42
N ALA A 456 -15.88 28.40 -16.00
CA ALA A 456 -16.19 28.21 -14.58
C ALA A 456 -14.93 27.82 -13.76
N LEU A 457 -14.07 26.98 -14.31
CA LEU A 457 -12.78 26.62 -13.71
C LEU A 457 -11.83 27.82 -13.62
N TYR A 458 -11.84 28.70 -14.64
CA TYR A 458 -11.06 29.93 -14.61
C TYR A 458 -11.45 30.82 -13.41
N ALA A 459 -12.74 30.97 -13.14
CA ALA A 459 -13.20 31.76 -11.99
C ALA A 459 -12.66 31.24 -10.66
N GLN A 460 -12.62 29.91 -10.48
CA GLN A 460 -12.03 29.29 -9.30
C GLN A 460 -10.52 29.54 -9.21
N ALA A 461 -9.79 29.38 -10.32
CA ALA A 461 -8.35 29.64 -10.38
C ALA A 461 -8.03 31.12 -10.11
N GLU A 462 -8.79 32.04 -10.70
CA GLU A 462 -8.63 33.48 -10.52
C GLU A 462 -8.81 33.89 -9.06
N ALA A 463 -9.79 33.31 -8.36
CA ALA A 463 -10.05 33.61 -6.96
C ALA A 463 -8.85 33.28 -6.06
N VAL A 464 -8.27 32.07 -6.19
CA VAL A 464 -7.12 31.67 -5.38
C VAL A 464 -5.86 32.43 -5.76
N VAL A 465 -5.68 32.77 -7.05
CA VAL A 465 -4.53 33.56 -7.51
C VAL A 465 -4.61 35.01 -7.04
N LYS A 466 -5.79 35.64 -7.04
CA LYS A 466 -5.98 36.98 -6.47
C LYS A 466 -5.69 37.02 -4.96
N GLU A 467 -6.05 35.96 -4.23
CA GLU A 467 -5.79 35.84 -2.81
C GLU A 467 -4.28 35.70 -2.51
N CYS A 468 -3.59 34.84 -3.25
CA CYS A 468 -2.24 34.42 -2.92
C CYS A 468 -1.12 35.17 -3.64
N GLY A 469 -1.38 35.69 -4.86
CA GLY A 469 -0.34 36.33 -5.69
C GLY A 469 0.86 35.41 -5.89
N GLU A 470 2.06 35.91 -5.72
CA GLU A 470 3.34 35.16 -5.88
C GLU A 470 3.78 34.43 -4.60
N LYS A 471 2.93 34.30 -3.58
CA LYS A 471 3.27 33.72 -2.29
C LYS A 471 3.01 32.21 -2.24
N ALA A 472 4.04 31.40 -2.39
CA ALA A 472 3.93 29.93 -2.41
C ALA A 472 3.27 29.36 -1.13
N ASP A 473 3.60 29.89 0.04
CA ASP A 473 3.04 29.43 1.32
C ASP A 473 1.52 29.68 1.43
N CYS A 474 1.02 30.75 0.79
CA CYS A 474 -0.42 30.99 0.72
C CYS A 474 -1.13 29.86 -0.05
N TYR A 475 -0.54 29.35 -1.14
CA TYR A 475 -1.12 28.25 -1.90
C TYR A 475 -1.07 26.92 -1.13
N VAL A 476 -0.07 26.70 -0.26
CA VAL A 476 -0.08 25.56 0.66
C VAL A 476 -1.28 25.65 1.59
N ASN A 477 -1.54 26.83 2.17
CA ASN A 477 -2.70 27.04 3.03
C ASN A 477 -4.04 26.89 2.25
N ALA A 478 -4.08 27.37 1.01
CA ALA A 478 -5.25 27.21 0.14
C ALA A 478 -5.57 25.73 -0.14
N LEU A 479 -4.58 24.88 -0.39
CA LEU A 479 -4.76 23.43 -0.53
C LEU A 479 -5.43 22.77 0.69
N GLN A 480 -5.30 23.35 1.88
CA GLN A 480 -5.83 22.81 3.13
C GLN A 480 -7.21 23.39 3.50
N LYS A 481 -7.75 24.36 2.72
CA LYS A 481 -9.07 24.95 2.99
C LYS A 481 -10.17 23.92 2.80
N SER A 482 -11.11 23.85 3.76
CA SER A 482 -12.27 22.97 3.70
C SER A 482 -13.11 23.17 2.45
N ASP A 483 -13.32 24.41 2.04
CA ASP A 483 -14.12 24.76 0.86
C ASP A 483 -13.56 24.20 -0.45
N TYR A 484 -12.23 24.02 -0.54
CA TYR A 484 -11.57 23.45 -1.72
C TYR A 484 -11.51 21.92 -1.70
N GLN A 485 -11.82 21.29 -0.56
CA GLN A 485 -12.00 19.84 -0.49
C GLN A 485 -13.33 19.39 -1.12
N ASP A 486 -14.28 20.31 -1.28
CA ASP A 486 -15.55 20.06 -1.96
C ASP A 486 -15.33 20.00 -3.48
N GLN A 487 -15.95 19.01 -4.14
CA GLN A 487 -15.89 18.81 -5.59
C GLN A 487 -16.29 20.07 -6.38
N LYS A 488 -17.21 20.90 -5.85
CA LYS A 488 -17.68 22.13 -6.49
C LYS A 488 -16.58 23.18 -6.64
N ASN A 489 -15.64 23.28 -5.69
CA ASN A 489 -14.58 24.29 -5.66
C ASN A 489 -13.18 23.67 -5.80
N GLN A 490 -13.11 22.40 -6.12
CA GLN A 490 -11.88 21.59 -6.15
C GLN A 490 -10.80 22.17 -7.06
N PHE A 491 -11.18 22.83 -8.15
CA PHE A 491 -10.19 23.34 -9.10
C PHE A 491 -9.34 24.48 -8.52
N ALA A 492 -9.87 25.26 -7.58
CA ALA A 492 -9.05 26.24 -6.84
C ALA A 492 -7.89 25.55 -6.08
N GLY A 493 -8.19 24.40 -5.46
CA GLY A 493 -7.16 23.57 -4.81
C GLY A 493 -6.18 22.94 -5.81
N ILE A 494 -6.66 22.46 -6.97
CA ILE A 494 -5.78 21.96 -8.04
C ILE A 494 -4.84 23.08 -8.50
N LYS A 495 -5.36 24.28 -8.76
CA LYS A 495 -4.55 25.44 -9.13
C LYS A 495 -3.53 25.78 -8.06
N ALA A 496 -3.94 25.76 -6.78
CA ALA A 496 -3.01 25.98 -5.67
C ALA A 496 -1.85 24.98 -5.67
N GLY A 497 -2.10 23.69 -5.88
CA GLY A 497 -1.04 22.68 -5.96
C GLY A 497 -0.07 22.87 -7.13
N TYR A 498 -0.56 23.35 -8.29
CA TYR A 498 0.31 23.74 -9.38
C TYR A 498 1.19 24.94 -8.99
N MET A 499 0.65 25.94 -8.33
CA MET A 499 1.43 27.11 -7.89
C MET A 499 2.45 26.74 -6.82
N VAL A 500 2.12 25.84 -5.89
CA VAL A 500 3.11 25.28 -4.94
C VAL A 500 4.30 24.65 -5.68
N ALA A 501 4.03 23.84 -6.72
CA ALA A 501 5.09 23.20 -7.50
C ALA A 501 5.93 24.17 -8.33
N ILE A 502 5.34 25.29 -8.79
CA ILE A 502 5.97 26.28 -9.68
C ILE A 502 6.72 27.36 -8.91
N LEU A 503 6.14 27.85 -7.80
CA LEU A 503 6.67 28.97 -7.03
C LEU A 503 7.42 28.55 -5.76
N GLY A 504 7.21 27.29 -5.33
CA GLY A 504 7.70 26.77 -4.07
C GLY A 504 9.19 26.43 -4.07
N ASN A 505 9.66 26.17 -2.87
CA ASN A 505 11.00 25.71 -2.54
C ASN A 505 10.95 24.59 -1.49
N GLU A 506 12.09 24.20 -0.93
CA GLU A 506 12.14 23.14 0.10
C GLU A 506 11.33 23.46 1.35
N GLY A 507 11.34 24.73 1.81
CA GLY A 507 10.53 25.17 2.95
C GLY A 507 9.04 25.05 2.68
N THR A 508 8.59 25.44 1.47
CA THR A 508 7.20 25.27 1.01
C THR A 508 6.80 23.80 0.94
N ARG A 509 7.71 22.93 0.46
CA ARG A 509 7.52 21.47 0.45
C ARG A 509 7.28 20.93 1.87
N ASP A 510 8.13 21.32 2.81
CA ASP A 510 8.06 20.82 4.19
C ASP A 510 6.79 21.31 4.90
N GLN A 511 6.36 22.55 4.63
CA GLN A 511 5.08 23.09 5.08
C GLN A 511 3.90 22.29 4.49
N LEU A 512 3.95 21.94 3.20
CA LEU A 512 2.93 21.12 2.55
C LEU A 512 2.85 19.74 3.20
N ILE A 513 3.98 19.08 3.45
CA ILE A 513 4.03 17.76 4.11
C ILE A 513 3.42 17.85 5.51
N ALA A 514 3.76 18.86 6.30
CA ALA A 514 3.21 19.04 7.65
C ALA A 514 1.69 19.24 7.66
N GLY A 515 1.12 19.76 6.57
CA GLY A 515 -0.32 20.01 6.43
C GLY A 515 -1.12 18.96 5.67
N LEU A 516 -0.49 17.87 5.21
CA LEU A 516 -1.15 16.85 4.36
C LEU A 516 -2.38 16.19 5.02
N ASP A 517 -2.42 16.09 6.35
CA ASP A 517 -3.59 15.55 7.07
C ASP A 517 -4.88 16.34 6.83
N LYS A 518 -4.76 17.62 6.46
CA LYS A 518 -5.88 18.52 6.14
C LYS A 518 -6.34 18.42 4.69
N VAL A 519 -5.53 17.80 3.82
CA VAL A 519 -5.87 17.57 2.41
C VAL A 519 -6.58 16.23 2.33
N THR A 520 -7.91 16.23 2.36
CA THR A 520 -8.73 15.00 2.41
C THR A 520 -9.20 14.54 1.04
N ASN A 521 -9.37 15.48 0.09
CA ASN A 521 -9.80 15.17 -1.28
C ASN A 521 -8.70 14.43 -2.05
N ALA A 522 -9.03 13.33 -2.71
CA ALA A 522 -8.09 12.47 -3.41
C ALA A 522 -7.34 13.18 -4.56
N SER A 523 -8.04 14.02 -5.34
CA SER A 523 -7.43 14.79 -6.44
C SER A 523 -6.45 15.84 -5.92
N LEU A 524 -6.77 16.49 -4.79
CA LEU A 524 -5.87 17.45 -4.16
C LEU A 524 -4.67 16.76 -3.52
N ARG A 525 -4.85 15.59 -2.93
CA ARG A 525 -3.71 14.75 -2.45
C ARG A 525 -2.80 14.33 -3.59
N TYR A 526 -3.36 13.99 -4.75
CA TYR A 526 -2.58 13.69 -5.94
C TYR A 526 -1.72 14.90 -6.38
N VAL A 527 -2.33 16.08 -6.47
CA VAL A 527 -1.62 17.30 -6.88
C VAL A 527 -0.58 17.71 -5.83
N ALA A 528 -0.88 17.56 -4.54
CA ALA A 528 0.06 17.80 -3.44
C ALA A 528 1.26 16.84 -3.53
N ALA A 529 1.01 15.54 -3.77
CA ALA A 529 2.07 14.55 -3.95
C ALA A 529 2.99 14.90 -5.13
N GLN A 530 2.42 15.34 -6.25
CA GLN A 530 3.20 15.79 -7.41
C GLN A 530 4.01 17.07 -7.13
N ALA A 531 3.47 17.99 -6.33
CA ALA A 531 4.22 19.17 -5.92
C ALA A 531 5.43 18.78 -5.05
N ILE A 532 5.26 17.85 -4.11
CA ILE A 532 6.35 17.32 -3.28
C ILE A 532 7.42 16.66 -4.17
N ASP A 533 7.01 15.83 -5.14
CA ASP A 533 7.91 15.18 -6.09
C ASP A 533 8.73 16.19 -6.89
N LYS A 534 8.08 17.22 -7.43
CA LYS A 534 8.71 18.31 -8.21
C LYS A 534 9.71 19.10 -7.37
N LEU A 535 9.38 19.39 -6.11
CA LEU A 535 10.25 20.13 -5.18
C LEU A 535 11.35 19.25 -4.54
N THR A 536 11.45 17.97 -4.96
CA THR A 536 12.48 17.03 -4.48
C THR A 536 13.15 16.30 -5.66
N PRO A 537 13.72 17.00 -6.63
CA PRO A 537 14.16 16.41 -7.90
C PRO A 537 15.28 15.37 -7.75
N LYS A 538 16.13 15.48 -6.72
CA LYS A 538 17.22 14.55 -6.44
C LYS A 538 16.82 13.35 -5.60
N GLY A 539 15.55 13.31 -5.17
CA GLY A 539 15.10 12.36 -4.16
C GLY A 539 15.51 12.78 -2.74
N SER A 540 14.94 12.14 -1.74
CA SER A 540 15.28 12.35 -0.33
C SER A 540 14.71 11.24 0.54
N LYS A 541 15.58 10.50 1.22
CA LYS A 541 15.16 9.47 2.20
C LYS A 541 14.43 10.08 3.39
N GLU A 542 14.79 11.30 3.80
CA GLU A 542 14.12 12.02 4.89
C GLU A 542 12.68 12.37 4.52
N VAL A 543 12.47 12.95 3.33
CA VAL A 543 11.12 13.27 2.83
C VAL A 543 10.30 12.00 2.65
N SER A 544 10.91 10.95 2.10
CA SER A 544 10.26 9.64 1.96
C SER A 544 9.81 9.08 3.32
N ALA A 545 10.64 9.16 4.36
CA ALA A 545 10.30 8.72 5.71
C ALA A 545 9.10 9.52 6.29
N LYS A 546 9.08 10.84 6.14
CA LYS A 546 7.95 11.69 6.57
C LYS A 546 6.64 11.29 5.87
N LEU A 547 6.69 11.02 4.57
CA LEU A 547 5.53 10.54 3.82
C LEU A 547 5.09 9.15 4.26
N ASN A 548 6.03 8.24 4.56
CA ASN A 548 5.71 6.92 5.08
C ASN A 548 4.96 7.00 6.42
N ASP A 549 5.36 7.89 7.33
CA ASP A 549 4.69 8.06 8.61
C ASP A 549 3.21 8.49 8.43
N ILE A 550 2.95 9.39 7.48
CA ILE A 550 1.59 9.81 7.14
C ILE A 550 0.77 8.64 6.57
N VAL A 551 1.35 7.89 5.61
CA VAL A 551 0.70 6.72 5.00
C VAL A 551 0.40 5.65 6.05
N GLN A 552 1.33 5.35 6.96
CA GLN A 552 1.13 4.37 8.03
C GLN A 552 0.06 4.81 9.04
N LYS A 553 0.02 6.10 9.38
CA LYS A 553 -1.03 6.67 10.24
C LYS A 553 -2.41 6.52 9.60
N ASN A 554 -2.53 6.84 8.31
CA ASN A 554 -3.80 6.77 7.59
C ASN A 554 -4.26 5.32 7.35
N ALA A 555 -3.34 4.38 7.13
CA ALA A 555 -3.65 2.95 7.01
C ALA A 555 -4.28 2.35 8.28
N LYS A 556 -3.97 2.92 9.46
CA LYS A 556 -4.56 2.54 10.75
C LYS A 556 -5.88 3.25 11.04
N SER A 557 -6.27 4.24 10.21
CA SER A 557 -7.53 4.97 10.34
C SER A 557 -8.71 4.08 9.94
N ALA A 558 -9.85 4.24 10.63
CA ALA A 558 -11.11 3.64 10.22
C ALA A 558 -11.67 4.27 8.91
N ASP A 559 -11.12 5.40 8.50
CA ASP A 559 -11.52 6.15 7.31
C ASP A 559 -10.85 5.53 6.05
N ARG A 560 -11.65 4.77 5.29
CA ARG A 560 -11.20 4.11 4.05
C ARG A 560 -10.82 5.09 2.94
N ASP A 561 -11.42 6.26 2.92
CA ASP A 561 -11.17 7.27 1.88
C ASP A 561 -9.78 7.89 2.07
N LYS A 562 -9.32 8.05 3.32
CA LYS A 562 -7.94 8.46 3.61
C LYS A 562 -6.92 7.45 3.11
N ALA A 563 -7.15 6.16 3.36
CA ALA A 563 -6.25 5.11 2.90
C ALA A 563 -6.19 5.02 1.35
N ALA A 564 -7.33 5.17 0.67
CA ALA A 564 -7.39 5.20 -0.79
C ALA A 564 -6.68 6.43 -1.39
N GLY A 565 -6.80 7.60 -0.74
CA GLY A 565 -6.15 8.84 -1.16
C GLY A 565 -4.62 8.82 -1.04
N ASP A 566 -4.03 7.83 -0.37
CA ASP A 566 -2.59 7.77 -0.14
C ASP A 566 -1.78 7.04 -1.25
N ALA A 567 -2.43 6.43 -2.22
CA ALA A 567 -1.74 5.77 -3.33
C ALA A 567 -0.74 6.71 -4.06
N PRO A 568 -1.06 7.98 -4.39
CA PRO A 568 -0.11 8.92 -4.96
C PRO A 568 1.07 9.23 -4.04
N LEU A 569 0.83 9.34 -2.74
CA LEU A 569 1.91 9.56 -1.75
C LEU A 569 2.86 8.37 -1.68
N LYS A 570 2.35 7.14 -1.72
CA LYS A 570 3.18 5.92 -1.78
C LYS A 570 4.05 5.89 -3.03
N GLN A 571 3.50 6.26 -4.18
CA GLN A 571 4.26 6.33 -5.42
C GLN A 571 5.39 7.36 -5.33
N VAL A 572 5.09 8.57 -4.84
CA VAL A 572 6.10 9.63 -4.66
C VAL A 572 7.16 9.19 -3.65
N MET A 573 6.77 8.63 -2.52
CA MET A 573 7.68 8.07 -1.52
C MET A 573 8.71 7.10 -2.14
N TYR A 574 8.23 6.14 -2.96
CA TYR A 574 9.10 5.17 -3.61
C TYR A 574 10.00 5.81 -4.68
N ARG A 575 9.49 6.82 -5.44
CA ARG A 575 10.29 7.59 -6.40
C ARG A 575 11.42 8.35 -5.70
N LEU A 576 11.13 8.97 -4.56
CA LEU A 576 12.13 9.71 -3.78
C LEU A 576 13.24 8.79 -3.27
N ASP A 577 12.89 7.58 -2.82
CA ASP A 577 13.86 6.55 -2.43
C ASP A 577 14.68 6.08 -3.65
N GLY A 578 14.03 5.75 -4.74
CA GLY A 578 14.65 5.23 -5.97
C GLY A 578 15.59 6.23 -6.67
N ARG A 579 15.42 7.54 -6.43
CA ARG A 579 16.31 8.58 -6.96
C ARG A 579 17.57 8.79 -6.13
N THR A 580 17.61 8.39 -4.86
CA THR A 580 18.74 8.62 -3.95
C THR A 580 19.90 7.61 -4.09
N GLY A 581 19.75 6.57 -4.91
CA GLY A 581 20.73 5.50 -5.11
C GLY A 581 21.68 5.71 -6.28
#